data_655052ca8f78b2e37fa0177b26797950
#
_entry.id   655052ca8f78b2e37fa0177b26797950
#
_cell.length_a   1.000
_cell.length_b   1.000
_cell.length_c   1.000
_cell.angle_alpha   90.00
_cell.angle_beta   90.00
_cell.angle_gamma   90.00
#
_symmetry.space_group_name_H-M   'P 1'
#
loop_
_entity.id
_entity.type
_entity.pdbx_description
1 polymer ?
#
loop_
_entity_poly.entity_id
_entity_poly.type
_entity_poly.pdbx_seq_one_letter_code
_entity_poly.pdbx_strand_id
1 'polypeptide(L)'
;MYKKQSGFSLVELVIVIVVVGLLAVAALPRFLDVTDEAKKASIEGVAGGYATGILSARAQWEAKARPSVVVGAERYNTVNYDGVDFWLTRSQDSSGADTDFRDGYPVALNSDNASFPSSLSDQNCIDLMENLLQNPPAVDTVSNASSNSNIKYSAQADGGNWTCTYVQQEGKSAHQFVYEVKTGRVTVTLQ
;
A
#
# COMPACT_ATOMS: atom_id res chain seq x y z
N MET A 1 -57.26 -7.15 33.61
CA MET A 1 -56.49 -6.03 34.13
C MET A 1 -55.84 -5.29 32.96
N TYR A 2 -56.37 -4.15 32.51
CA TYR A 2 -55.76 -3.32 31.48
C TYR A 2 -54.62 -2.50 32.09
N LYS A 3 -53.37 -2.72 31.66
CA LYS A 3 -52.27 -1.84 32.00
C LYS A 3 -52.50 -0.48 31.35
N LYS A 4 -52.57 0.60 32.13
CA LYS A 4 -52.57 1.99 31.64
C LYS A 4 -51.23 2.20 30.92
N GLN A 5 -51.29 2.43 29.61
CA GLN A 5 -50.16 2.95 28.85
C GLN A 5 -50.10 4.49 29.11
N SER A 6 -49.02 4.93 29.76
CA SER A 6 -48.72 6.36 29.85
C SER A 6 -47.95 6.77 28.58
N GLY A 7 -48.50 7.72 27.80
CA GLY A 7 -47.80 8.31 26.69
C GLY A 7 -46.76 9.33 27.13
N PHE A 8 -45.74 9.57 26.32
CA PHE A 8 -44.72 10.59 26.54
C PHE A 8 -45.35 12.00 26.47
N SER A 9 -44.95 12.90 27.33
CA SER A 9 -45.33 14.29 27.26
C SER A 9 -44.49 14.99 26.15
N LEU A 10 -45.08 16.03 25.53
CA LEU A 10 -44.37 16.81 24.52
C LEU A 10 -43.11 17.48 25.10
N VAL A 11 -43.15 17.88 26.38
CA VAL A 11 -42.02 18.50 27.07
C VAL A 11 -40.85 17.47 27.27
N GLU A 12 -41.14 16.22 27.64
CA GLU A 12 -40.12 15.16 27.76
C GLU A 12 -39.45 14.93 26.42
N LEU A 13 -40.20 14.92 25.29
CA LEU A 13 -39.64 14.76 23.97
C LEU A 13 -38.68 15.92 23.63
N VAL A 14 -39.08 17.16 23.91
CA VAL A 14 -38.27 18.35 23.62
C VAL A 14 -36.99 18.37 24.45
N ILE A 15 -37.05 18.03 25.73
CA ILE A 15 -35.85 17.97 26.61
C ILE A 15 -34.89 16.92 26.05
N VAL A 16 -35.38 15.74 25.67
CA VAL A 16 -34.51 14.65 25.14
C VAL A 16 -33.79 15.09 23.86
N ILE A 17 -34.51 15.70 22.91
CA ILE A 17 -33.85 16.13 21.64
C ILE A 17 -32.84 17.25 21.86
N VAL A 18 -33.07 18.16 22.81
CA VAL A 18 -32.10 19.21 23.17
C VAL A 18 -30.85 18.62 23.80
N VAL A 19 -31.01 17.69 24.77
CA VAL A 19 -29.88 17.03 25.44
C VAL A 19 -29.07 16.19 24.44
N VAL A 20 -29.74 15.40 23.56
CA VAL A 20 -29.07 14.61 22.53
C VAL A 20 -28.34 15.52 21.54
N GLY A 21 -28.96 16.65 21.15
CA GLY A 21 -28.32 17.62 20.27
C GLY A 21 -27.03 18.21 20.85
N LEU A 22 -27.04 18.60 22.15
CA LEU A 22 -25.86 19.11 22.85
C LEU A 22 -24.76 18.07 22.95
N LEU A 23 -25.12 16.81 23.25
CA LEU A 23 -24.14 15.70 23.33
C LEU A 23 -23.55 15.40 21.96
N ALA A 24 -24.35 15.43 20.88
CA ALA A 24 -23.90 15.20 19.50
C ALA A 24 -22.85 16.25 19.07
N VAL A 25 -23.08 17.53 19.38
CA VAL A 25 -22.13 18.62 19.06
C VAL A 25 -20.80 18.43 19.80
N ALA A 26 -20.82 17.99 21.05
CA ALA A 26 -19.61 17.75 21.82
C ALA A 26 -18.85 16.48 21.39
N ALA A 27 -19.56 15.46 20.88
CA ALA A 27 -18.97 14.18 20.47
C ALA A 27 -18.35 14.24 19.05
N LEU A 28 -18.89 15.07 18.15
CA LEU A 28 -18.48 15.12 16.75
C LEU A 28 -16.98 15.40 16.53
N PRO A 29 -16.34 16.40 17.18
CA PRO A 29 -14.90 16.65 17.01
C PRO A 29 -14.05 15.43 17.40
N ARG A 30 -14.38 14.78 18.52
CA ARG A 30 -13.66 13.60 18.99
C ARG A 30 -13.74 12.41 18.02
N PHE A 31 -14.89 12.26 17.36
CA PHE A 31 -15.06 11.21 16.35
C PHE A 31 -14.17 11.45 15.12
N LEU A 32 -14.00 12.70 14.70
CA LEU A 32 -13.14 13.07 13.59
C LEU A 32 -11.67 12.82 13.92
N ASP A 33 -11.22 13.17 15.10
CA ASP A 33 -9.83 12.93 15.56
C ASP A 33 -9.49 11.43 15.58
N VAL A 34 -10.40 10.60 16.11
CA VAL A 34 -10.19 9.15 16.18
C VAL A 34 -10.12 8.51 14.77
N THR A 35 -10.91 9.01 13.81
CA THR A 35 -10.86 8.51 12.43
C THR A 35 -9.55 8.83 11.74
N ASP A 36 -8.98 10.00 11.98
CA ASP A 36 -7.68 10.36 11.39
C ASP A 36 -6.53 9.55 11.98
N GLU A 37 -6.50 9.34 13.30
CA GLU A 37 -5.51 8.46 13.93
C GLU A 37 -5.65 7.00 13.46
N ALA A 38 -6.86 6.51 13.24
CA ALA A 38 -7.08 5.17 12.69
C ALA A 38 -6.55 5.03 11.26
N LYS A 39 -6.67 6.08 10.43
CA LYS A 39 -6.12 6.09 9.06
C LYS A 39 -4.59 6.09 9.07
N LYS A 40 -3.96 6.89 9.93
CA LYS A 40 -2.51 6.89 10.13
C LYS A 40 -2.01 5.50 10.53
N ALA A 41 -2.64 4.89 11.53
CA ALA A 41 -2.29 3.53 11.95
C ALA A 41 -2.50 2.49 10.84
N SER A 42 -3.55 2.66 10.01
CA SER A 42 -3.84 1.79 8.88
C SER A 42 -2.73 1.84 7.83
N ILE A 43 -2.31 3.03 7.40
CA ILE A 43 -1.25 3.16 6.39
C ILE A 43 0.11 2.69 6.93
N GLU A 44 0.42 2.95 8.18
CA GLU A 44 1.64 2.43 8.83
C GLU A 44 1.63 0.90 8.86
N GLY A 45 0.48 0.28 9.14
CA GLY A 45 0.29 -1.16 9.09
C GLY A 45 0.50 -1.74 7.70
N VAL A 46 -0.09 -1.13 6.66
CA VAL A 46 0.08 -1.56 5.26
C VAL A 46 1.53 -1.40 4.81
N ALA A 47 2.14 -0.25 5.09
CA ALA A 47 3.54 0.01 4.73
C ALA A 47 4.51 -0.95 5.45
N GLY A 48 4.24 -1.26 6.71
CA GLY A 48 5.01 -2.24 7.50
C GLY A 48 4.87 -3.67 6.95
N GLY A 49 3.66 -4.07 6.59
CA GLY A 49 3.40 -5.34 5.90
C GLY A 49 4.11 -5.41 4.56
N TYR A 50 4.04 -4.35 3.77
CA TYR A 50 4.71 -4.25 2.47
C TYR A 50 6.24 -4.34 2.59
N ALA A 51 6.83 -3.60 3.53
CA ALA A 51 8.26 -3.70 3.83
C ALA A 51 8.68 -5.11 4.26
N THR A 52 7.83 -5.78 5.04
CA THR A 52 8.04 -7.17 5.44
C THR A 52 8.00 -8.11 4.23
N GLY A 53 7.04 -7.94 3.31
CA GLY A 53 6.96 -8.71 2.06
C GLY A 53 8.23 -8.56 1.21
N ILE A 54 8.70 -7.33 1.01
CA ILE A 54 9.95 -7.02 0.29
C ILE A 54 11.13 -7.76 0.91
N LEU A 55 11.30 -7.65 2.24
CA LEU A 55 12.41 -8.29 2.95
C LEU A 55 12.30 -9.81 2.93
N SER A 56 11.08 -10.35 2.98
CA SER A 56 10.83 -11.79 2.90
C SER A 56 11.16 -12.35 1.51
N ALA A 57 10.76 -11.65 0.44
CA ALA A 57 11.12 -12.01 -0.93
C ALA A 57 12.65 -12.02 -1.12
N ARG A 58 13.33 -10.99 -0.61
CA ARG A 58 14.81 -10.93 -0.63
C ARG A 58 15.44 -12.06 0.19
N ALA A 59 14.95 -12.30 1.39
CA ALA A 59 15.46 -13.37 2.24
C ALA A 59 15.29 -14.74 1.57
N GLN A 60 14.18 -14.98 0.88
CA GLN A 60 13.96 -16.19 0.11
C GLN A 60 14.92 -16.32 -1.07
N TRP A 61 15.20 -15.22 -1.78
CA TRP A 61 16.21 -15.18 -2.84
C TRP A 61 17.60 -15.55 -2.31
N GLU A 62 18.02 -14.97 -1.17
CA GLU A 62 19.28 -15.31 -0.51
C GLU A 62 19.32 -16.79 -0.10
N ALA A 63 18.25 -17.30 0.51
CA ALA A 63 18.16 -18.70 0.95
C ALA A 63 18.20 -19.70 -0.21
N LYS A 64 17.74 -19.31 -1.40
CA LYS A 64 17.81 -20.13 -2.63
C LYS A 64 19.14 -19.97 -3.39
N ALA A 65 20.18 -19.46 -2.74
CA ALA A 65 21.50 -19.23 -3.34
C ALA A 65 21.47 -18.23 -4.53
N ARG A 66 20.64 -17.19 -4.41
CA ARG A 66 20.57 -16.06 -5.34
C ARG A 66 20.29 -16.46 -6.79
N PRO A 67 19.14 -17.08 -7.08
CA PRO A 67 18.80 -17.49 -8.42
C PRO A 67 18.73 -16.29 -9.39
N SER A 68 19.12 -16.54 -10.62
CA SER A 68 19.12 -15.56 -11.69
C SER A 68 18.84 -16.23 -13.03
N VAL A 69 18.30 -15.48 -13.99
CA VAL A 69 18.05 -15.91 -15.35
C VAL A 69 18.80 -15.04 -16.35
N VAL A 70 19.15 -15.60 -17.49
CA VAL A 70 19.80 -14.86 -18.60
C VAL A 70 18.73 -14.47 -19.60
N VAL A 71 18.64 -13.18 -19.90
CA VAL A 71 17.76 -12.64 -20.94
C VAL A 71 18.63 -11.85 -21.92
N GLY A 72 18.78 -12.36 -23.14
CA GLY A 72 19.73 -11.80 -24.09
C GLY A 72 21.16 -11.96 -23.61
N ALA A 73 21.90 -10.86 -23.48
CA ALA A 73 23.26 -10.81 -22.98
C ALA A 73 23.36 -10.54 -21.48
N GLU A 74 22.23 -10.30 -20.83
CA GLU A 74 22.14 -9.81 -19.45
C GLU A 74 21.64 -10.88 -18.49
N ARG A 75 22.18 -10.88 -17.26
CA ARG A 75 21.76 -11.76 -16.16
C ARG A 75 20.96 -10.93 -15.14
N TYR A 76 19.73 -11.37 -14.86
CA TYR A 76 18.82 -10.71 -13.91
C TYR A 76 18.49 -11.60 -12.73
N ASN A 77 18.47 -11.04 -11.53
CA ASN A 77 18.05 -11.72 -10.32
C ASN A 77 16.54 -11.99 -10.34
N THR A 78 16.15 -13.19 -9.89
CA THR A 78 14.73 -13.59 -9.84
C THR A 78 14.44 -14.37 -8.56
N VAL A 79 13.20 -14.30 -8.08
CA VAL A 79 12.73 -15.15 -7.01
C VAL A 79 11.28 -15.57 -7.26
N ASN A 80 10.98 -16.83 -6.96
CA ASN A 80 9.60 -17.25 -6.75
C ASN A 80 9.28 -17.04 -5.26
N TYR A 81 8.38 -16.11 -4.98
CA TYR A 81 7.90 -15.79 -3.65
C TYR A 81 6.38 -16.00 -3.60
N ASP A 82 5.93 -16.89 -2.70
CA ASP A 82 4.52 -17.28 -2.52
C ASP A 82 3.81 -17.69 -3.84
N GLY A 83 4.54 -18.38 -4.71
CA GLY A 83 4.03 -18.85 -6.00
C GLY A 83 4.10 -17.83 -7.15
N VAL A 84 4.53 -16.60 -6.88
CA VAL A 84 4.68 -15.54 -7.87
C VAL A 84 6.16 -15.30 -8.16
N ASP A 85 6.51 -15.19 -9.43
CA ASP A 85 7.88 -14.90 -9.85
C ASP A 85 8.11 -13.40 -9.96
N PHE A 86 9.20 -12.92 -9.37
CA PHE A 86 9.60 -11.51 -9.37
C PHE A 86 10.96 -11.31 -10.02
N TRP A 87 11.08 -10.22 -10.75
CA TRP A 87 12.35 -9.60 -11.07
C TRP A 87 12.88 -8.87 -9.85
N LEU A 88 14.18 -9.06 -9.58
CA LEU A 88 14.86 -8.38 -8.48
C LEU A 88 15.97 -7.47 -8.99
N THR A 89 16.26 -6.44 -8.20
CA THR A 89 17.39 -5.55 -8.43
C THR A 89 18.73 -6.30 -8.41
N ARG A 90 19.70 -5.75 -9.13
CA ARG A 90 21.09 -6.22 -9.15
C ARG A 90 22.04 -5.04 -9.02
N SER A 91 23.11 -5.18 -8.25
CA SER A 91 24.10 -4.12 -8.03
C SER A 91 25.06 -3.96 -9.19
N GLN A 92 25.23 -5.00 -10.02
CA GLN A 92 26.11 -5.00 -11.19
C GLN A 92 25.38 -5.58 -12.40
N ASP A 93 25.66 -5.04 -13.56
CA ASP A 93 25.25 -5.64 -14.84
C ASP A 93 26.17 -6.80 -15.25
N SER A 94 25.92 -7.42 -16.40
CA SER A 94 26.71 -8.56 -16.87
C SER A 94 28.12 -8.17 -17.31
N SER A 95 28.42 -6.89 -17.49
CA SER A 95 29.78 -6.36 -17.75
C SER A 95 30.56 -6.07 -16.47
N GLY A 96 29.89 -6.13 -15.30
CA GLY A 96 30.46 -5.76 -13.99
C GLY A 96 30.34 -4.26 -13.67
N ALA A 97 29.60 -3.49 -14.48
CA ALA A 97 29.35 -2.09 -14.20
C ALA A 97 28.30 -1.92 -13.08
N ASP A 98 28.51 -0.93 -12.22
CA ASP A 98 27.58 -0.59 -11.14
C ASP A 98 26.25 -0.08 -11.72
N THR A 99 25.14 -0.59 -11.19
CA THR A 99 23.78 -0.23 -11.61
C THR A 99 23.11 0.78 -10.69
N ASP A 100 23.76 1.20 -9.61
CA ASP A 100 23.21 2.08 -8.56
C ASP A 100 22.03 1.44 -7.77
N PHE A 101 21.88 0.12 -7.86
CA PHE A 101 20.89 -0.64 -7.10
C PHE A 101 21.58 -1.55 -6.06
N ARG A 102 20.87 -1.84 -4.98
CA ARG A 102 21.23 -2.93 -4.09
C ARG A 102 20.62 -4.23 -4.58
N ASP A 103 21.28 -5.37 -4.33
CA ASP A 103 20.82 -6.68 -4.77
C ASP A 103 19.53 -7.14 -4.07
N GLY A 104 18.65 -7.78 -4.84
CA GLY A 104 17.63 -8.67 -4.32
C GLY A 104 16.31 -8.01 -3.91
N TYR A 105 16.02 -6.78 -4.33
CA TYR A 105 14.75 -6.12 -4.04
C TYR A 105 13.76 -6.27 -5.21
N PRO A 106 12.47 -6.56 -4.94
CA PRO A 106 11.45 -6.71 -5.98
C PRO A 106 11.27 -5.47 -6.85
N VAL A 107 11.24 -5.66 -8.17
CA VAL A 107 11.08 -4.58 -9.16
C VAL A 107 9.76 -4.69 -9.89
N ALA A 108 9.40 -5.89 -10.34
CA ALA A 108 8.20 -6.19 -11.13
C ALA A 108 7.94 -7.68 -11.10
N LEU A 109 6.77 -8.10 -11.59
CA LEU A 109 6.52 -9.52 -11.84
C LEU A 109 7.37 -10.03 -12.99
N ASN A 110 7.86 -11.26 -12.85
CA ASN A 110 8.51 -12.02 -13.90
C ASN A 110 7.51 -13.06 -14.44
N SER A 111 6.53 -12.59 -15.21
CA SER A 111 5.60 -13.48 -15.91
C SER A 111 6.23 -14.05 -17.16
N ASP A 112 5.73 -15.18 -17.64
CA ASP A 112 6.19 -15.83 -18.88
C ASP A 112 6.28 -14.82 -20.05
N ASN A 113 7.47 -14.65 -20.59
CA ASN A 113 7.85 -13.69 -21.64
C ASN A 113 7.95 -12.20 -21.21
N ALA A 114 7.85 -11.86 -19.95
CA ALA A 114 8.16 -10.49 -19.51
C ALA A 114 9.67 -10.24 -19.57
N SER A 115 10.08 -9.13 -20.16
CA SER A 115 11.46 -8.63 -20.07
C SER A 115 11.64 -7.91 -18.74
N PHE A 116 12.87 -7.85 -18.26
CA PHE A 116 13.19 -6.95 -17.14
C PHE A 116 12.80 -5.49 -17.54
N PRO A 117 12.07 -4.76 -16.70
CA PRO A 117 11.58 -3.42 -17.05
C PRO A 117 12.74 -2.44 -17.22
N SER A 118 12.72 -1.66 -18.29
CA SER A 118 13.69 -0.57 -18.50
C SER A 118 13.41 0.66 -17.63
N SER A 119 12.18 0.81 -17.15
CA SER A 119 11.74 1.82 -16.18
C SER A 119 10.55 1.29 -15.41
N LEU A 120 10.32 1.84 -14.23
CA LEU A 120 9.17 1.49 -13.42
C LEU A 120 7.89 2.09 -13.99
N SER A 121 6.78 1.33 -13.98
CA SER A 121 5.45 1.77 -14.40
C SER A 121 4.45 1.70 -13.24
N ASP A 122 3.33 2.43 -13.35
CA ASP A 122 2.24 2.36 -12.37
C ASP A 122 1.74 0.92 -12.20
N GLN A 123 1.67 0.15 -13.28
CA GLN A 123 1.28 -1.26 -13.22
C GLN A 123 2.27 -2.10 -12.40
N ASN A 124 3.58 -1.87 -12.55
CA ASN A 124 4.56 -2.58 -11.71
C ASN A 124 4.35 -2.26 -10.21
N CYS A 125 4.02 -1.03 -9.88
CA CYS A 125 3.73 -0.65 -8.49
C CYS A 125 2.45 -1.32 -7.96
N ILE A 126 1.40 -1.41 -8.79
CA ILE A 126 0.16 -2.12 -8.45
C ILE A 126 0.47 -3.61 -8.22
N ASP A 127 1.13 -4.26 -9.17
CA ASP A 127 1.48 -5.67 -9.12
C ASP A 127 2.33 -6.02 -7.89
N LEU A 128 3.29 -5.14 -7.53
CA LEU A 128 4.10 -5.30 -6.33
C LEU A 128 3.25 -5.24 -5.06
N MET A 129 2.31 -4.30 -4.94
CA MET A 129 1.45 -4.22 -3.76
C MET A 129 0.54 -5.44 -3.64
N GLU A 130 -0.05 -5.87 -4.75
CA GLU A 130 -0.98 -6.99 -4.78
C GLU A 130 -0.32 -8.34 -4.46
N ASN A 131 0.96 -8.51 -4.84
CA ASN A 131 1.62 -9.82 -4.73
C ASN A 131 2.66 -9.91 -3.60
N LEU A 132 3.06 -8.81 -2.96
CA LEU A 132 3.93 -8.83 -1.78
C LEU A 132 3.16 -8.85 -0.47
N LEU A 133 1.89 -8.45 -0.47
CA LEU A 133 1.01 -8.50 0.69
C LEU A 133 0.10 -9.72 0.62
N GLN A 134 -0.10 -10.42 1.74
CA GLN A 134 -1.05 -11.55 1.81
C GLN A 134 -2.51 -11.12 1.65
N ASN A 135 -2.86 -9.94 2.16
CA ASN A 135 -4.19 -9.34 2.04
C ASN A 135 -4.03 -7.90 1.54
N PRO A 136 -3.76 -7.72 0.24
CA PRO A 136 -3.56 -6.39 -0.29
C PRO A 136 -4.84 -5.56 -0.24
N PRO A 137 -4.75 -4.28 0.13
CA PRO A 137 -5.86 -3.37 -0.06
C PRO A 137 -6.10 -3.14 -1.56
N ALA A 138 -7.33 -2.81 -1.94
CA ALA A 138 -7.62 -2.48 -3.33
C ALA A 138 -6.77 -1.28 -3.79
N VAL A 139 -5.96 -1.49 -4.81
CA VAL A 139 -5.03 -0.51 -5.36
C VAL A 139 -5.24 -0.36 -6.87
N ASP A 140 -5.09 0.83 -7.40
CA ASP A 140 -5.16 1.10 -8.85
C ASP A 140 -4.36 2.35 -9.18
N THR A 141 -4.29 2.73 -10.44
CA THR A 141 -3.68 3.99 -10.90
C THR A 141 -4.37 5.21 -10.29
N VAL A 142 -3.69 6.34 -10.25
CA VAL A 142 -4.25 7.61 -9.74
C VAL A 142 -5.55 7.98 -10.46
N SER A 143 -5.63 7.77 -11.78
CA SER A 143 -6.82 8.06 -12.58
C SER A 143 -8.03 7.23 -12.17
N ASN A 144 -7.83 5.92 -12.00
CA ASN A 144 -8.89 4.99 -11.64
C ASN A 144 -9.32 5.17 -10.17
N ALA A 145 -8.38 5.37 -9.27
CA ALA A 145 -8.65 5.61 -7.86
C ALA A 145 -9.49 6.87 -7.63
N SER A 146 -9.28 7.92 -8.43
CA SER A 146 -10.05 9.17 -8.35
C SER A 146 -11.53 8.99 -8.75
N SER A 147 -11.86 7.98 -9.54
CA SER A 147 -13.20 7.72 -10.06
C SER A 147 -13.92 6.55 -9.38
N ASN A 148 -13.22 5.74 -8.58
CA ASN A 148 -13.75 4.53 -7.95
C ASN A 148 -13.49 4.52 -6.44
N SER A 149 -14.54 4.76 -5.65
CA SER A 149 -14.48 4.81 -4.19
C SER A 149 -14.14 3.48 -3.50
N ASN A 150 -14.14 2.36 -4.24
CA ASN A 150 -13.73 1.05 -3.70
C ASN A 150 -12.19 0.92 -3.63
N ILE A 151 -11.46 1.71 -4.40
CA ILE A 151 -10.00 1.73 -4.37
C ILE A 151 -9.54 2.41 -3.08
N LYS A 152 -8.64 1.74 -2.36
CA LYS A 152 -8.11 2.21 -1.06
C LYS A 152 -6.78 2.94 -1.20
N TYR A 153 -6.01 2.59 -2.22
CA TYR A 153 -4.71 3.21 -2.52
C TYR A 153 -4.59 3.51 -4.01
N SER A 154 -4.07 4.68 -4.34
CA SER A 154 -3.55 4.91 -5.68
C SER A 154 -2.06 4.62 -5.72
N ALA A 155 -1.60 4.00 -6.81
CA ALA A 155 -0.19 3.74 -7.08
C ALA A 155 0.30 4.62 -8.21
N GLN A 156 1.48 5.20 -8.04
CA GLN A 156 2.16 6.00 -9.05
C GLN A 156 3.65 5.66 -9.05
N ALA A 157 4.17 5.40 -10.25
CA ALA A 157 5.60 5.16 -10.45
C ALA A 157 6.33 6.45 -10.83
N ASP A 158 7.52 6.62 -10.29
CA ASP A 158 8.54 7.50 -10.86
C ASP A 158 9.64 6.62 -11.49
N GLY A 159 9.57 6.46 -12.80
CA GLY A 159 10.50 5.62 -13.55
C GLY A 159 11.95 6.14 -13.54
N GLY A 160 12.15 7.45 -13.38
CA GLY A 160 13.48 8.05 -13.29
C GLY A 160 14.17 7.80 -11.95
N ASN A 161 13.40 7.91 -10.87
CA ASN A 161 13.90 7.70 -9.51
C ASN A 161 13.74 6.26 -9.02
N TRP A 162 13.03 5.41 -9.75
CA TRP A 162 12.72 4.03 -9.38
C TRP A 162 11.97 3.95 -8.05
N THR A 163 10.90 4.73 -7.93
CA THR A 163 10.05 4.74 -6.74
C THR A 163 8.59 4.44 -7.07
N CYS A 164 7.92 3.71 -6.18
CA CYS A 164 6.48 3.55 -6.14
C CYS A 164 5.91 4.39 -5.00
N THR A 165 5.04 5.34 -5.31
CA THR A 165 4.30 6.13 -4.33
C THR A 165 2.88 5.59 -4.22
N TYR A 166 2.47 5.26 -3.00
CA TYR A 166 1.13 4.77 -2.68
C TYR A 166 0.42 5.77 -1.79
N VAL A 167 -0.69 6.34 -2.28
CA VAL A 167 -1.47 7.35 -1.54
C VAL A 167 -2.78 6.74 -1.09
N GLN A 168 -3.07 6.84 0.21
CA GLN A 168 -4.33 6.39 0.79
C GLN A 168 -5.48 7.29 0.30
N GLN A 169 -6.55 6.68 -0.23
CA GLN A 169 -7.69 7.39 -0.81
C GLN A 169 -8.81 7.71 0.21
N GLU A 170 -8.69 7.21 1.43
CA GLU A 170 -9.68 7.43 2.48
C GLU A 170 -9.44 8.73 3.24
N GLY A 171 -10.41 9.64 3.21
CA GLY A 171 -10.36 10.89 3.96
C GLY A 171 -9.92 12.10 3.17
N LYS A 172 -9.57 13.18 3.90
CA LYS A 172 -9.11 14.45 3.31
C LYS A 172 -7.58 14.58 3.31
N SER A 173 -6.91 13.78 4.13
CA SER A 173 -5.45 13.79 4.28
C SER A 173 -4.83 12.81 3.31
N ALA A 174 -3.83 13.26 2.56
CA ALA A 174 -3.11 12.46 1.59
C ALA A 174 -1.93 11.70 2.25
N HIS A 175 -2.24 10.82 3.22
CA HIS A 175 -1.22 9.95 3.79
C HIS A 175 -0.65 9.06 2.71
N GLN A 176 0.66 8.90 2.66
CA GLN A 176 1.33 8.12 1.64
C GLN A 176 2.52 7.34 2.18
N PHE A 177 2.89 6.29 1.47
CA PHE A 177 4.21 5.68 1.63
C PHE A 177 4.88 5.51 0.27
N VAL A 178 6.21 5.52 0.29
CA VAL A 178 7.04 5.40 -0.89
C VAL A 178 7.95 4.19 -0.75
N TYR A 179 7.96 3.35 -1.77
CA TYR A 179 8.93 2.29 -1.93
C TYR A 179 10.02 2.73 -2.89
N GLU A 180 11.25 2.81 -2.42
CA GLU A 180 12.44 3.06 -3.21
C GLU A 180 13.06 1.72 -3.65
N VAL A 181 12.87 1.37 -4.91
CA VAL A 181 13.31 0.08 -5.48
C VAL A 181 14.83 -0.09 -5.39
N LYS A 182 15.60 0.99 -5.58
CA LYS A 182 17.07 0.95 -5.55
C LYS A 182 17.63 0.44 -4.23
N THR A 183 17.01 0.77 -3.12
CA THR A 183 17.51 0.47 -1.77
C THR A 183 16.64 -0.51 -0.99
N GLY A 184 15.42 -0.77 -1.47
CA GLY A 184 14.43 -1.57 -0.77
C GLY A 184 13.74 -0.84 0.41
N ARG A 185 13.95 0.48 0.53
CA ARG A 185 13.40 1.29 1.61
C ARG A 185 11.92 1.57 1.41
N VAL A 186 11.15 1.47 2.47
CA VAL A 186 9.77 1.94 2.55
C VAL A 186 9.71 3.10 3.55
N THR A 187 9.17 4.24 3.14
CA THR A 187 9.07 5.45 3.97
C THR A 187 7.63 5.92 4.01
N VAL A 188 7.07 6.11 5.20
CA VAL A 188 5.72 6.64 5.41
C VAL A 188 5.77 8.14 5.62
N THR A 189 4.85 8.87 4.98
CA THR A 189 4.63 10.31 5.20
C THR A 189 3.18 10.52 5.60
N LEU A 190 2.97 10.98 6.83
CA LEU A 190 1.66 11.33 7.38
C LEU A 190 1.40 12.83 7.18
N GLN A 191 0.19 13.18 6.73
CA GLN A 191 -0.26 14.55 6.53
C GLN A 191 -1.44 14.88 7.46
#